data_33c2778dfc0ee379a719baebd2c2455e
#
_entry.id   33c2778dfc0ee379a719baebd2c2455e
#
_cell.length_a   1.000
_cell.length_b   1.000
_cell.length_c   1.000
_cell.angle_alpha   90.00
_cell.angle_beta   90.00
_cell.angle_gamma   90.00
#
_symmetry.space_group_name_H-M   'P 1'
#
loop_
_entity.id
_entity.type
_entity.pdbx_description
1 polymer ?
#
loop_
_entity_poly.entity_id
_entity_poly.type
_entity_poly.pdbx_seq_one_letter_code
_entity_poly.pdbx_strand_id
1 'polypeptide(L)'
;EEITERANLGRATFYLHYKDKEELLLEQFSELASERARLLSDVPLAAWQTGANLPIMPLLSIFQHVSENIDLYKTVLRGEGHFRVADRLRNIIAVTIGEVITAIARNEAPNLRLQIPLEFLASYFAGALLGSIAWWLELDAAQRPTPEEMALSFQKMFIPGMREIVGV
;
A
#
# COMPACT_ATOMS: atom_id res chain seq x y z
N GLU A 1 -5.63 -21.76 -16.37
CA GLU A 1 -4.79 -22.70 -17.13
C GLU A 1 -3.36 -22.21 -17.18
N GLU A 2 -3.06 -21.08 -17.76
CA GLU A 2 -1.70 -20.56 -17.93
C GLU A 2 -0.92 -20.40 -16.60
N ILE A 3 -1.57 -19.96 -15.49
CA ILE A 3 -0.92 -19.82 -14.17
C ILE A 3 -0.46 -21.19 -13.64
N THR A 4 -1.33 -22.20 -13.74
CA THR A 4 -1.01 -23.54 -13.22
C THR A 4 0.03 -24.26 -14.09
N GLU A 5 0.02 -24.03 -15.38
CA GLU A 5 1.03 -24.55 -16.32
C GLU A 5 2.41 -23.95 -16.04
N ARG A 6 2.51 -22.61 -15.86
CA ARG A 6 3.77 -21.95 -15.50
C ARG A 6 4.30 -22.37 -14.14
N ALA A 7 3.42 -22.63 -13.18
CA ALA A 7 3.79 -23.12 -11.84
C ALA A 7 4.08 -24.62 -11.80
N ASN A 8 3.92 -25.35 -12.91
CA ASN A 8 3.99 -26.80 -12.98
C ASN A 8 3.10 -27.50 -11.96
N LEU A 9 1.89 -26.98 -11.74
CA LEU A 9 0.90 -27.48 -10.81
C LEU A 9 -0.36 -27.95 -11.53
N GLY A 10 -1.01 -28.98 -10.99
CA GLY A 10 -2.32 -29.42 -11.46
C GLY A 10 -3.42 -28.38 -11.14
N ARG A 11 -4.42 -28.23 -12.01
CA ARG A 11 -5.59 -27.37 -11.78
C ARG A 11 -6.28 -27.69 -10.44
N ALA A 12 -6.40 -28.98 -10.09
CA ALA A 12 -6.99 -29.40 -8.82
C ALA A 12 -6.23 -28.82 -7.62
N THR A 13 -4.91 -28.80 -7.67
CA THR A 13 -4.07 -28.21 -6.63
C THR A 13 -4.33 -26.71 -6.45
N PHE A 14 -4.48 -25.98 -7.57
CA PHE A 14 -4.83 -24.55 -7.50
C PHE A 14 -6.17 -24.34 -6.79
N TYR A 15 -7.21 -25.08 -7.18
CA TYR A 15 -8.54 -24.91 -6.61
C TYR A 15 -8.71 -25.45 -5.17
N LEU A 16 -7.73 -26.20 -4.66
CA LEU A 16 -7.65 -26.54 -3.22
C LEU A 16 -7.27 -25.34 -2.36
N HIS A 17 -6.53 -24.38 -2.91
CA HIS A 17 -6.00 -23.21 -2.20
C HIS A 17 -6.75 -21.92 -2.54
N TYR A 18 -7.17 -21.75 -3.79
CA TYR A 18 -7.77 -20.51 -4.30
C TYR A 18 -9.06 -20.79 -5.08
N LYS A 19 -10.09 -20.00 -4.79
CA LYS A 19 -11.36 -20.07 -5.54
C LYS A 19 -11.20 -19.59 -6.98
N ASP A 20 -10.36 -18.57 -7.16
CA ASP A 20 -10.11 -17.93 -8.44
C ASP A 20 -8.75 -17.20 -8.44
N LYS A 21 -8.40 -16.64 -9.60
CA LYS A 21 -7.16 -15.87 -9.78
C LYS A 21 -7.13 -14.55 -8.99
N GLU A 22 -8.31 -13.99 -8.68
CA GLU A 22 -8.42 -12.74 -7.90
C GLU A 22 -8.04 -13.01 -6.44
N GLU A 23 -8.45 -14.14 -5.88
CA GLU A 23 -8.10 -14.53 -4.52
C GLU A 23 -6.57 -14.72 -4.37
N LEU A 24 -5.94 -15.44 -5.30
CA LEU A 24 -4.47 -15.56 -5.34
C LEU A 24 -3.79 -14.17 -5.41
N LEU A 25 -4.27 -13.30 -6.29
CA LEU A 25 -3.72 -11.97 -6.47
C LEU A 25 -3.83 -11.12 -5.20
N LEU A 26 -4.98 -11.16 -4.54
CA LEU A 26 -5.22 -10.41 -3.31
C LEU A 26 -4.39 -10.92 -2.14
N GLU A 27 -4.14 -12.23 -2.05
CA GLU A 27 -3.22 -12.78 -1.06
C GLU A 27 -1.80 -12.27 -1.27
N GLN A 28 -1.29 -12.26 -2.51
CA GLN A 28 0.02 -11.69 -2.83
C GLN A 28 0.12 -10.21 -2.47
N PHE A 29 -0.94 -9.42 -2.73
CA PHE A 29 -0.97 -8.02 -2.31
C PHE A 29 -1.01 -7.86 -0.79
N SER A 30 -1.69 -8.74 -0.07
CA SER A 30 -1.74 -8.73 1.39
C SER A 30 -0.37 -9.03 2.00
N GLU A 31 0.34 -10.02 1.47
CA GLU A 31 1.71 -10.35 1.89
C GLU A 31 2.66 -9.17 1.61
N LEU A 32 2.58 -8.60 0.40
CA LEU A 32 3.36 -7.43 0.01
C LEU A 32 3.10 -6.22 0.93
N ALA A 33 1.84 -5.91 1.22
CA ALA A 33 1.47 -4.83 2.11
C ALA A 33 2.01 -5.06 3.53
N SER A 34 1.86 -6.26 4.07
CA SER A 34 2.34 -6.64 5.40
C SER A 34 3.87 -6.56 5.51
N GLU A 35 4.60 -6.97 4.48
CA GLU A 35 6.05 -6.88 4.45
C GLU A 35 6.52 -5.41 4.48
N ARG A 36 5.88 -4.52 3.69
CA ARG A 36 6.22 -3.08 3.69
C ARG A 36 5.80 -2.38 4.97
N ALA A 37 4.69 -2.82 5.58
CA ALA A 37 4.23 -2.31 6.86
C ALA A 37 5.24 -2.56 8.00
N ARG A 38 5.92 -3.70 8.00
CA ARG A 38 6.97 -3.99 8.99
C ARG A 38 8.09 -2.95 8.98
N LEU A 39 8.45 -2.42 7.81
CA LEU A 39 9.44 -1.36 7.68
C LEU A 39 8.99 -0.04 8.33
N LEU A 40 7.68 0.18 8.45
CA LEU A 40 7.10 1.36 9.10
C LEU A 40 6.96 1.17 10.62
N SER A 41 6.77 -0.07 11.09
CA SER A 41 6.57 -0.36 12.51
C SER A 41 7.80 -0.06 13.37
N ASP A 42 8.97 -0.06 12.77
CA ASP A 42 10.25 0.23 13.45
C ASP A 42 10.60 1.73 13.43
N VAL A 43 9.77 2.56 12.79
CA VAL A 43 9.99 4.00 12.71
C VAL A 43 9.54 4.67 14.01
N PRO A 44 10.44 5.35 14.76
CA PRO A 44 10.10 6.00 16.02
C PRO A 44 8.98 7.02 15.84
N LEU A 45 8.07 7.11 16.82
CA LEU A 45 6.98 8.09 16.81
C LEU A 45 7.49 9.53 16.65
N ALA A 46 8.63 9.86 17.26
CA ALA A 46 9.26 11.16 17.12
C ALA A 46 9.58 11.54 15.66
N ALA A 47 9.90 10.57 14.80
CA ALA A 47 10.12 10.82 13.39
C ALA A 47 8.81 11.20 12.67
N TRP A 48 7.69 10.58 13.05
CA TRP A 48 6.37 10.94 12.53
C TRP A 48 5.93 12.32 12.97
N GLN A 49 6.19 12.69 14.23
CA GLN A 49 5.85 13.99 14.80
C GLN A 49 6.66 15.14 14.20
N THR A 50 7.95 14.93 13.98
CA THR A 50 8.85 15.97 13.44
C THR A 50 8.89 15.99 11.91
N GLY A 51 8.58 14.87 11.27
CA GLY A 51 8.81 14.64 9.84
C GLY A 51 10.31 14.50 9.48
N ALA A 52 11.18 14.48 10.49
CA ALA A 52 12.62 14.35 10.30
C ALA A 52 13.02 12.86 10.23
N ASN A 53 13.89 12.53 9.29
CA ASN A 53 14.45 11.17 9.13
C ASN A 53 13.40 10.06 8.90
N LEU A 54 12.22 10.39 8.35
CA LEU A 54 11.28 9.37 7.93
C LEU A 54 11.86 8.58 6.76
N PRO A 55 11.92 7.24 6.87
CA PRO A 55 12.46 6.43 5.81
C PRO A 55 11.56 6.50 4.57
N ILE A 56 12.16 6.77 3.42
CA ILE A 56 11.44 6.71 2.14
C ILE A 56 11.23 5.27 1.66
N MET A 57 12.05 4.33 2.17
CA MET A 57 12.12 2.95 1.67
C MET A 57 10.78 2.21 1.57
N PRO A 58 9.85 2.33 2.53
CA PRO A 58 8.55 1.64 2.41
C PRO A 58 7.74 2.13 1.20
N LEU A 59 7.67 3.44 0.98
CA LEU A 59 6.99 4.02 -0.19
C LEU A 59 7.75 3.76 -1.48
N LEU A 60 9.07 3.93 -1.46
CA LEU A 60 9.93 3.67 -2.62
C LEU A 60 9.76 2.23 -3.10
N SER A 61 9.79 1.25 -2.19
CA SER A 61 9.63 -0.16 -2.54
C SER A 61 8.25 -0.48 -3.15
N ILE A 62 7.18 0.24 -2.73
CA ILE A 62 5.86 0.12 -3.35
C ILE A 62 5.91 0.64 -4.79
N PHE A 63 6.42 1.85 -5.03
CA PHE A 63 6.48 2.42 -6.38
C PHE A 63 7.43 1.64 -7.30
N GLN A 64 8.54 1.09 -6.77
CA GLN A 64 9.42 0.18 -7.51
C GLN A 64 8.67 -1.08 -7.94
N HIS A 65 7.98 -1.74 -7.02
CA HIS A 65 7.19 -2.93 -7.34
C HIS A 65 6.10 -2.64 -8.40
N VAL A 66 5.41 -1.50 -8.31
CA VAL A 66 4.44 -1.07 -9.34
C VAL A 66 5.14 -0.86 -10.68
N SER A 67 6.32 -0.24 -10.69
CA SER A 67 7.12 0.01 -11.89
C SER A 67 7.56 -1.28 -12.58
N GLU A 68 7.88 -2.30 -11.81
CA GLU A 68 8.28 -3.63 -12.31
C GLU A 68 7.08 -4.44 -12.81
N ASN A 69 5.84 -4.09 -12.40
CA ASN A 69 4.62 -4.84 -12.67
C ASN A 69 3.50 -3.96 -13.27
N ILE A 70 3.86 -3.03 -14.18
CA ILE A 70 2.96 -1.99 -14.72
C ILE A 70 1.66 -2.60 -15.30
N ASP A 71 1.77 -3.63 -16.11
CA ASP A 71 0.62 -4.24 -16.79
C ASP A 71 -0.33 -4.92 -15.81
N LEU A 72 0.20 -5.52 -14.74
CA LEU A 72 -0.60 -6.07 -13.66
C LEU A 72 -1.42 -4.97 -12.99
N TYR A 73 -0.77 -3.87 -12.58
CA TYR A 73 -1.45 -2.77 -11.89
C TYR A 73 -2.45 -2.03 -12.79
N LYS A 74 -2.15 -1.86 -14.08
CA LYS A 74 -3.11 -1.31 -15.05
C LYS A 74 -4.36 -2.21 -15.14
N THR A 75 -4.17 -3.52 -15.19
CA THR A 75 -5.28 -4.48 -15.23
C THR A 75 -6.10 -4.43 -13.95
N VAL A 76 -5.46 -4.41 -12.78
CA VAL A 76 -6.12 -4.39 -11.47
C VAL A 76 -6.88 -3.09 -11.23
N LEU A 77 -6.31 -1.95 -11.62
CA LEU A 77 -6.89 -0.64 -11.33
C LEU A 77 -7.87 -0.16 -12.41
N ARG A 78 -7.88 -0.77 -13.62
CA ARG A 78 -8.63 -0.26 -14.80
C ARG A 78 -9.25 -1.32 -15.69
N GLY A 79 -8.94 -2.62 -15.51
CA GLY A 79 -9.52 -3.71 -16.30
C GLY A 79 -11.01 -3.86 -16.11
N GLU A 80 -11.69 -4.60 -16.99
CA GLU A 80 -13.09 -4.97 -16.81
C GLU A 80 -13.26 -5.71 -15.46
N GLY A 81 -14.19 -5.26 -14.61
CA GLY A 81 -14.37 -5.78 -13.25
C GLY A 81 -13.38 -5.24 -12.19
N HIS A 82 -12.51 -4.32 -12.57
CA HIS A 82 -11.48 -3.71 -11.70
C HIS A 82 -12.01 -3.19 -10.36
N PHE A 83 -13.23 -2.69 -10.31
CA PHE A 83 -13.79 -2.06 -9.12
C PHE A 83 -13.74 -2.98 -7.89
N ARG A 84 -14.04 -4.27 -8.05
CA ARG A 84 -14.03 -5.23 -6.93
C ARG A 84 -12.62 -5.50 -6.41
N VAL A 85 -11.65 -5.69 -7.31
CA VAL A 85 -10.26 -5.99 -6.93
C VAL A 85 -9.59 -4.74 -6.36
N ALA A 86 -9.78 -3.58 -6.98
CA ALA A 86 -9.25 -2.31 -6.50
C ALA A 86 -9.82 -1.93 -5.11
N ASP A 87 -11.12 -2.17 -4.88
CA ASP A 87 -11.75 -1.93 -3.57
C ASP A 87 -11.18 -2.87 -2.49
N ARG A 88 -11.01 -4.15 -2.81
CA ARG A 88 -10.38 -5.11 -1.89
C ARG A 88 -8.92 -4.76 -1.61
N LEU A 89 -8.17 -4.34 -2.62
CA LEU A 89 -6.79 -3.88 -2.45
C LEU A 89 -6.72 -2.64 -1.56
N ARG A 90 -7.62 -1.67 -1.76
CA ARG A 90 -7.73 -0.50 -0.89
C ARG A 90 -7.99 -0.90 0.55
N ASN A 91 -8.87 -1.86 0.79
CA ASN A 91 -9.18 -2.35 2.13
C ASN A 91 -7.98 -3.07 2.77
N ILE A 92 -7.23 -3.88 2.02
CA ILE A 92 -6.00 -4.52 2.49
C ILE A 92 -5.02 -3.45 2.97
N ILE A 93 -4.76 -2.42 2.16
CA ILE A 93 -3.84 -1.32 2.52
C ILE A 93 -4.36 -0.57 3.76
N ALA A 94 -5.65 -0.26 3.83
CA ALA A 94 -6.23 0.45 4.95
C ALA A 94 -6.11 -0.34 6.26
N VAL A 95 -6.43 -1.64 6.25
CA VAL A 95 -6.27 -2.51 7.43
C VAL A 95 -4.81 -2.54 7.86
N THR A 96 -3.89 -2.79 6.94
CA THR A 96 -2.45 -2.88 7.22
C THR A 96 -1.91 -1.58 7.83
N ILE A 97 -2.29 -0.41 7.31
CA ILE A 97 -1.89 0.89 7.87
C ILE A 97 -2.50 1.11 9.26
N GLY A 98 -3.76 0.73 9.46
CA GLY A 98 -4.41 0.79 10.77
C GLY A 98 -3.66 -0.04 11.82
N GLU A 99 -3.21 -1.23 11.46
CA GLU A 99 -2.39 -2.10 12.32
C GLU A 99 -1.03 -1.48 12.66
N VAL A 100 -0.34 -0.88 11.68
CA VAL A 100 0.93 -0.16 11.90
C VAL A 100 0.75 0.98 12.90
N ILE A 101 -0.24 1.85 12.67
CA ILE A 101 -0.50 2.99 13.56
C ILE A 101 -0.85 2.51 14.97
N THR A 102 -1.66 1.47 15.08
CA THR A 102 -2.03 0.86 16.36
C THR A 102 -0.82 0.28 17.09
N ALA A 103 0.09 -0.38 16.36
CA ALA A 103 1.31 -0.95 16.92
C ALA A 103 2.24 0.15 17.45
N ILE A 104 2.47 1.22 16.68
CA ILE A 104 3.26 2.38 17.09
C ILE A 104 2.65 3.03 18.34
N ALA A 105 1.34 3.28 18.34
CA ALA A 105 0.64 3.86 19.48
C ALA A 105 0.79 3.01 20.75
N ARG A 106 0.65 1.69 20.63
CA ARG A 106 0.77 0.76 21.77
C ARG A 106 2.19 0.71 22.35
N ASN A 107 3.20 0.75 21.48
CA ASN A 107 4.59 0.56 21.89
C ASN A 107 5.23 1.84 22.44
N GLU A 108 4.96 2.98 21.80
CA GLU A 108 5.69 4.24 22.08
C GLU A 108 4.82 5.34 22.70
N ALA A 109 3.51 5.28 22.51
CA ALA A 109 2.59 6.31 23.00
C ALA A 109 1.23 5.74 23.40
N PRO A 110 1.14 5.05 24.55
CA PRO A 110 -0.13 4.45 25.01
C PRO A 110 -1.27 5.47 25.17
N ASN A 111 -0.93 6.75 25.31
CA ASN A 111 -1.87 7.86 25.43
C ASN A 111 -2.04 8.66 24.13
N LEU A 112 -1.48 8.19 23.01
CA LEU A 112 -1.65 8.83 21.71
C LEU A 112 -3.13 8.93 21.36
N ARG A 113 -3.60 10.15 21.13
CA ARG A 113 -4.94 10.42 20.65
C ARG A 113 -4.84 11.00 19.24
N LEU A 114 -5.35 10.27 18.28
CA LEU A 114 -5.54 10.82 16.95
C LEU A 114 -6.71 11.81 16.99
N GLN A 115 -6.57 12.95 16.33
CA GLN A 115 -7.62 13.97 16.23
C GLN A 115 -8.76 13.56 15.28
N ILE A 116 -8.54 12.49 14.50
CA ILE A 116 -9.53 11.91 13.56
C ILE A 116 -9.63 10.40 13.79
N PRO A 117 -10.74 9.76 13.39
CA PRO A 117 -10.86 8.31 13.46
C PRO A 117 -9.74 7.61 12.69
N LEU A 118 -9.17 6.56 13.30
CA LEU A 118 -8.10 5.76 12.69
C LEU A 118 -8.53 5.16 11.35
N GLU A 119 -9.75 4.66 11.27
CA GLU A 119 -10.31 4.05 10.07
C GLU A 119 -10.41 5.07 8.91
N PHE A 120 -10.74 6.31 9.21
CA PHE A 120 -10.75 7.39 8.24
C PHE A 120 -9.34 7.67 7.72
N LEU A 121 -8.37 7.83 8.62
CA LEU A 121 -6.97 8.08 8.28
C LEU A 121 -6.39 6.96 7.40
N ALA A 122 -6.62 5.71 7.79
CA ALA A 122 -6.15 4.54 7.05
C ALA A 122 -6.80 4.43 5.65
N SER A 123 -8.11 4.67 5.56
CA SER A 123 -8.85 4.69 4.30
C SER A 123 -8.39 5.83 3.38
N TYR A 124 -8.14 7.02 3.95
CA TYR A 124 -7.60 8.16 3.21
C TYR A 124 -6.22 7.86 2.62
N PHE A 125 -5.31 7.30 3.44
CA PHE A 125 -3.99 6.90 2.97
C PHE A 125 -4.08 5.90 1.82
N ALA A 126 -4.88 4.84 1.98
CA ALA A 126 -5.05 3.80 0.97
C ALA A 126 -5.61 4.38 -0.34
N GLY A 127 -6.61 5.25 -0.25
CA GLY A 127 -7.20 5.92 -1.41
C GLY A 127 -6.21 6.85 -2.11
N ALA A 128 -5.46 7.65 -1.35
CA ALA A 128 -4.44 8.55 -1.88
C ALA A 128 -3.31 7.78 -2.58
N LEU A 129 -2.84 6.67 -1.97
CA LEU A 129 -1.79 5.83 -2.55
C LEU A 129 -2.24 5.21 -3.87
N LEU A 130 -3.40 4.54 -3.89
CA LEU A 130 -3.92 3.91 -5.12
C LEU A 130 -4.26 4.95 -6.19
N GLY A 131 -4.81 6.10 -5.82
CA GLY A 131 -5.07 7.20 -6.75
C GLY A 131 -3.79 7.75 -7.37
N SER A 132 -2.73 7.91 -6.57
CA SER A 132 -1.41 8.33 -7.05
C SER A 132 -0.79 7.31 -8.02
N ILE A 133 -0.89 6.02 -7.69
CA ILE A 133 -0.43 4.93 -8.56
C ILE A 133 -1.22 4.93 -9.88
N ALA A 134 -2.56 5.02 -9.81
CA ALA A 134 -3.40 5.02 -11.00
C ALA A 134 -3.06 6.18 -11.94
N TRP A 135 -2.92 7.40 -11.39
CA TRP A 135 -2.49 8.59 -12.15
C TRP A 135 -1.10 8.40 -12.77
N TRP A 136 -0.15 7.91 -11.99
CA TRP A 136 1.24 7.69 -12.43
C TRP A 136 1.33 6.71 -13.61
N LEU A 137 0.52 5.66 -13.59
CA LEU A 137 0.46 4.65 -14.67
C LEU A 137 -0.21 5.16 -15.96
N GLU A 138 -0.94 6.30 -15.89
CA GLU A 138 -1.53 6.95 -17.08
C GLU A 138 -0.51 7.73 -17.91
N LEU A 139 0.57 8.16 -17.27
CA LEU A 139 1.56 8.98 -17.94
C LEU A 139 2.33 8.17 -18.98
N ASP A 140 2.69 8.84 -20.07
CA ASP A 140 3.62 8.29 -21.05
C ASP A 140 4.96 7.97 -20.39
N ALA A 141 5.60 6.89 -20.83
CA ALA A 141 6.86 6.41 -20.24
C ALA A 141 7.96 7.50 -20.19
N ALA A 142 7.99 8.39 -21.21
CA ALA A 142 8.97 9.48 -21.28
C ALA A 142 8.69 10.63 -20.29
N GLN A 143 7.46 10.75 -19.78
CA GLN A 143 7.03 11.81 -18.86
C GLN A 143 6.78 11.28 -17.45
N ARG A 144 6.90 9.98 -17.26
CA ARG A 144 6.59 9.33 -16.00
C ARG A 144 7.70 9.61 -14.98
N PRO A 145 7.39 10.23 -13.83
CA PRO A 145 8.34 10.36 -12.73
C PRO A 145 8.91 9.02 -12.31
N THR A 146 10.13 9.03 -11.81
CA THR A 146 10.75 7.81 -11.25
C THR A 146 10.01 7.33 -10.00
N PRO A 147 10.14 6.06 -9.61
CA PRO A 147 9.60 5.55 -8.34
C PRO A 147 10.03 6.37 -7.13
N GLU A 148 11.25 6.87 -7.13
CA GLU A 148 11.79 7.70 -6.05
C GLU A 148 11.10 9.06 -5.99
N GLU A 149 10.93 9.73 -7.13
CA GLU A 149 10.21 11.00 -7.23
C GLU A 149 8.75 10.86 -6.77
N MET A 150 8.10 9.75 -7.11
CA MET A 150 6.74 9.46 -6.66
C MET A 150 6.67 9.25 -5.14
N ALA A 151 7.60 8.46 -4.58
CA ALA A 151 7.66 8.21 -3.16
C ALA A 151 7.91 9.50 -2.36
N LEU A 152 8.84 10.34 -2.81
CA LEU A 152 9.13 11.65 -2.22
C LEU A 152 7.92 12.60 -2.31
N SER A 153 7.24 12.63 -3.46
CA SER A 153 6.06 13.46 -3.65
C SER A 153 4.91 13.05 -2.74
N PHE A 154 4.66 11.75 -2.64
CA PHE A 154 3.65 11.22 -1.73
C PHE A 154 3.99 11.53 -0.27
N GLN A 155 5.23 11.32 0.15
CA GLN A 155 5.70 11.64 1.49
C GLN A 155 5.52 13.12 1.83
N LYS A 156 5.89 14.03 0.92
CA LYS A 156 5.73 15.48 1.09
C LYS A 156 4.28 15.90 1.28
N MET A 157 3.34 15.22 0.65
CA MET A 157 1.91 15.53 0.79
C MET A 157 1.32 14.94 2.07
N PHE A 158 1.73 13.73 2.44
CA PHE A 158 1.12 12.99 3.53
C PHE A 158 1.65 13.42 4.92
N ILE A 159 2.97 13.62 5.06
CA ILE A 159 3.60 13.87 6.36
C ILE A 159 3.11 15.15 7.08
N PRO A 160 2.93 16.31 6.41
CA PRO A 160 2.43 17.49 7.09
C PRO A 160 1.05 17.27 7.72
N GLY A 161 0.14 16.60 7.00
CA GLY A 161 -1.18 16.25 7.56
C GLY A 161 -1.11 15.27 8.71
N MET A 162 -0.20 14.30 8.67
CA MET A 162 0.02 13.36 9.78
C MET A 162 0.50 14.08 11.04
N ARG A 163 1.40 15.04 10.93
CA ARG A 163 1.90 15.82 12.07
C ARG A 163 0.79 16.57 12.80
N GLU A 164 -0.13 17.16 12.07
CA GLU A 164 -1.30 17.85 12.63
C GLU A 164 -2.24 16.89 13.36
N ILE A 165 -2.40 15.65 12.84
CA ILE A 165 -3.36 14.67 13.36
C ILE A 165 -2.81 13.91 14.57
N VAL A 166 -1.51 13.65 14.59
CA VAL A 166 -0.82 12.89 15.64
C VAL A 166 -0.56 13.79 16.88
N GLY A 167 -1.22 14.89 17.01
CA GLY A 167 -1.10 15.95 18.01
C GLY A 167 -0.32 15.61 19.28
N VAL A 168 0.61 16.48 19.61
CA VAL A 168 1.29 16.54 20.90
C VAL A 168 0.52 17.46 21.82
#